data_3598d491011e7f14bfc17d49bcf04c6d
#
_entry.id   3598d491011e7f14bfc17d49bcf04c6d
#
_cell.length_a   1.000
_cell.length_b   1.000
_cell.length_c   1.000
_cell.angle_alpha   90.00
_cell.angle_beta   90.00
_cell.angle_gamma   90.00
#
_symmetry.space_group_name_H-M   'P 1'
#
loop_
_entity.id
_entity.type
_entity.pdbx_description
1 polymer ?
#
loop_
_entity_poly.entity_id
_entity_poly.type
_entity_poly.pdbx_seq_one_letter_code
_entity_poly.pdbx_strand_id
1 'polypeptide(L)'
;MHQAQPHVTLIGVPTDVGASRLGAAMGPDALRVAQLGPALAQLGVQVHDIGNLAGPPNPRGARDAAGMRNLAECIAWNQVAHDAVWQALQQGRLPIMLGGDHTLATGSISAVARHCRAKGQRLRVLWLDAHSDCNTPDNSPSGNLHGMPVASLCGLGPQALIEMSGAVPALPASAFCQIGLRSVDMYEK
;
A
#
# COMPACT_ATOMS: atom_id res chain seq x y z
N MET A 1 -11.47 -28.05 19.85
CA MET A 1 -10.88 -27.63 18.55
C MET A 1 -9.82 -26.59 18.84
N HIS A 2 -8.52 -26.93 18.74
CA HIS A 2 -7.46 -25.93 18.79
C HIS A 2 -7.59 -25.08 17.51
N GLN A 3 -8.06 -23.85 17.64
CA GLN A 3 -7.90 -22.90 16.54
C GLN A 3 -6.40 -22.71 16.34
N ALA A 4 -5.93 -22.95 15.12
CA ALA A 4 -4.54 -22.67 14.78
C ALA A 4 -4.26 -21.19 15.08
N GLN A 5 -3.15 -20.92 15.79
CA GLN A 5 -2.77 -19.55 16.11
C GLN A 5 -2.56 -18.77 14.80
N PRO A 6 -3.09 -17.55 14.69
CA PRO A 6 -2.87 -16.75 13.50
C PRO A 6 -1.38 -16.40 13.37
N HIS A 7 -0.84 -16.61 12.17
CA HIS A 7 0.53 -16.27 11.82
C HIS A 7 0.55 -14.94 11.06
N VAL A 8 1.33 -13.99 11.53
CA VAL A 8 1.47 -12.66 10.95
C VAL A 8 2.89 -12.46 10.44
N THR A 9 3.04 -11.80 9.30
CA THR A 9 4.33 -11.28 8.84
C THR A 9 4.31 -9.76 8.90
N LEU A 10 5.19 -9.16 9.70
CA LEU A 10 5.44 -7.71 9.70
C LEU A 10 6.42 -7.39 8.57
N ILE A 11 6.07 -6.43 7.74
CA ILE A 11 6.82 -6.03 6.54
C ILE A 11 7.05 -4.53 6.61
N GLY A 12 8.27 -4.09 6.91
CA GLY A 12 8.61 -2.66 6.92
C GLY A 12 8.91 -2.14 5.52
N VAL A 13 8.28 -1.03 5.13
CA VAL A 13 8.50 -0.36 3.83
C VAL A 13 8.81 1.12 4.08
N PRO A 14 10.09 1.45 4.40
CA PRO A 14 10.50 2.75 4.92
C PRO A 14 10.70 3.76 3.79
N THR A 15 9.62 4.26 3.17
CA THR A 15 9.73 5.23 2.08
C THR A 15 8.70 6.37 2.20
N ASP A 16 9.05 7.52 1.65
CA ASP A 16 8.20 8.70 1.49
C ASP A 16 8.30 9.28 0.07
N VAL A 17 8.65 8.43 -0.90
CA VAL A 17 8.88 8.84 -2.29
C VAL A 17 7.62 9.35 -2.98
N GLY A 18 6.44 8.88 -2.58
CA GLY A 18 5.14 9.30 -3.12
C GLY A 18 4.60 10.59 -2.53
N ALA A 19 5.26 11.15 -1.51
CA ALA A 19 4.85 12.36 -0.80
C ALA A 19 5.80 13.53 -1.03
N SER A 20 5.30 14.76 -0.87
CA SER A 20 6.14 15.98 -0.87
C SER A 20 6.79 16.25 0.49
N ARG A 21 6.29 15.62 1.57
CA ARG A 21 6.81 15.80 2.93
C ARG A 21 7.54 14.54 3.35
N LEU A 22 8.72 14.75 3.93
CA LEU A 22 9.54 13.69 4.49
C LEU A 22 9.05 13.29 5.88
N GLY A 23 9.40 12.07 6.29
CA GLY A 23 9.19 11.58 7.65
C GLY A 23 8.38 10.28 7.72
N ALA A 24 7.51 10.01 6.76
CA ALA A 24 6.74 8.75 6.73
C ALA A 24 7.65 7.51 6.68
N ALA A 25 8.85 7.64 6.11
CA ALA A 25 9.85 6.57 6.08
C ALA A 25 10.27 6.06 7.48
N MET A 26 10.05 6.84 8.55
CA MET A 26 10.31 6.41 9.93
C MET A 26 9.23 5.44 10.47
N GLY A 27 8.08 5.35 9.81
CA GLY A 27 6.91 4.62 10.31
C GLY A 27 7.20 3.19 10.76
N PRO A 28 7.88 2.35 9.96
CA PRO A 28 8.16 0.97 10.34
C PRO A 28 8.99 0.86 11.64
N ASP A 29 10.02 1.67 11.79
CA ASP A 29 10.88 1.64 12.99
C ASP A 29 10.17 2.25 14.20
N ALA A 30 9.38 3.31 14.01
CA ALA A 30 8.58 3.90 15.08
C ALA A 30 7.57 2.88 15.65
N LEU A 31 6.91 2.09 14.80
CA LEU A 31 5.98 1.04 15.24
C LEU A 31 6.70 -0.11 15.97
N ARG A 32 7.92 -0.44 15.57
CA ARG A 32 8.74 -1.44 16.30
C ARG A 32 9.19 -0.92 17.65
N VAL A 33 9.63 0.34 17.74
CA VAL A 33 9.94 0.99 19.02
C VAL A 33 8.71 1.05 19.92
N ALA A 34 7.52 1.26 19.36
CA ALA A 34 6.24 1.21 20.07
C ALA A 34 5.80 -0.23 20.42
N GLN A 35 6.65 -1.24 20.22
CA GLN A 35 6.44 -2.63 20.63
C GLN A 35 5.26 -3.33 19.94
N LEU A 36 5.00 -3.02 18.66
CA LEU A 36 3.91 -3.64 17.89
C LEU A 36 4.02 -5.18 17.89
N GLY A 37 5.20 -5.73 17.60
CA GLY A 37 5.42 -7.19 17.58
C GLY A 37 5.11 -7.85 18.92
N PRO A 38 5.71 -7.42 20.05
CA PRO A 38 5.35 -7.90 21.38
C PRO A 38 3.87 -7.77 21.73
N ALA A 39 3.22 -6.66 21.36
CA ALA A 39 1.79 -6.47 21.61
C ALA A 39 0.93 -7.51 20.86
N LEU A 40 1.25 -7.80 19.60
CA LEU A 40 0.58 -8.85 18.83
C LEU A 40 0.83 -10.25 19.45
N ALA A 41 2.05 -10.52 19.88
CA ALA A 41 2.38 -11.79 20.52
C ALA A 41 1.61 -12.01 21.84
N GLN A 42 1.37 -10.95 22.63
CA GLN A 42 0.53 -11.01 23.84
C GLN A 42 -0.93 -11.36 23.52
N LEU A 43 -1.41 -11.07 22.30
CA LEU A 43 -2.73 -11.45 21.82
C LEU A 43 -2.77 -12.90 21.28
N GLY A 44 -1.70 -13.68 21.44
CA GLY A 44 -1.62 -15.06 20.95
C GLY A 44 -1.32 -15.19 19.47
N VAL A 45 -0.81 -14.12 18.83
CA VAL A 45 -0.42 -14.11 17.41
C VAL A 45 1.04 -14.54 17.27
N GLN A 46 1.34 -15.44 16.36
CA GLN A 46 2.72 -15.72 16.00
C GLN A 46 3.25 -14.66 15.02
N VAL A 47 4.24 -13.90 15.45
CA VAL A 47 4.77 -12.76 14.68
C VAL A 47 6.10 -13.16 14.04
N HIS A 48 6.20 -12.96 12.73
CA HIS A 48 7.42 -13.05 11.94
C HIS A 48 7.74 -11.67 11.38
N ASP A 49 8.70 -10.97 11.94
CA ASP A 49 9.15 -9.67 11.44
C ASP A 49 10.30 -9.87 10.44
N ILE A 50 10.09 -9.52 9.19
CA ILE A 50 11.12 -9.62 8.13
C ILE A 50 12.00 -8.37 8.04
N GLY A 51 11.80 -7.40 8.92
CA GLY A 51 12.55 -6.15 8.91
C GLY A 51 12.06 -5.15 7.87
N ASN A 52 12.94 -4.21 7.53
CA ASN A 52 12.69 -3.21 6.50
C ASN A 52 13.14 -3.73 5.13
N LEU A 53 12.29 -3.58 4.14
CA LEU A 53 12.62 -3.83 2.75
C LEU A 53 13.60 -2.75 2.24
N ALA A 54 14.39 -3.10 1.23
CA ALA A 54 15.26 -2.18 0.54
C ALA A 54 14.63 -1.73 -0.78
N GLY A 55 14.82 -0.47 -1.13
CA GLY A 55 14.33 0.12 -2.37
C GLY A 55 15.12 1.38 -2.73
N PRO A 56 14.77 2.05 -3.83
CA PRO A 56 15.48 3.24 -4.27
C PRO A 56 15.33 4.39 -3.26
N PRO A 57 16.37 5.24 -3.14
CA PRO A 57 16.30 6.44 -2.31
C PRO A 57 15.27 7.42 -2.87
N ASN A 58 14.76 8.32 -2.02
CA ASN A 58 13.89 9.41 -2.46
C ASN A 58 14.73 10.49 -3.19
N PRO A 59 14.57 10.67 -4.53
CA PRO A 59 15.34 11.63 -5.30
C PRO A 59 14.90 13.08 -5.04
N ARG A 60 13.75 13.29 -4.36
CA ARG A 60 13.13 14.60 -4.15
C ARG A 60 12.92 15.36 -5.47
N GLY A 61 12.57 14.60 -6.51
CA GLY A 61 12.47 15.10 -7.87
C GLY A 61 11.36 16.13 -8.07
N ALA A 62 11.50 16.91 -9.14
CA ALA A 62 10.42 17.72 -9.69
C ALA A 62 9.36 16.81 -10.33
N ARG A 63 8.23 17.40 -10.74
CA ARG A 63 7.26 16.68 -11.57
C ARG A 63 7.88 16.33 -12.92
N ASP A 64 7.56 15.15 -13.41
CA ASP A 64 7.88 14.74 -14.78
C ASP A 64 6.95 15.41 -15.81
N ALA A 65 7.11 15.08 -17.10
CA ALA A 65 6.27 15.61 -18.18
C ALA A 65 4.79 15.19 -18.07
N ALA A 66 4.50 14.11 -17.35
CA ALA A 66 3.13 13.64 -17.08
C ALA A 66 2.57 14.19 -15.75
N GLY A 67 3.27 15.13 -15.11
CA GLY A 67 2.84 15.81 -13.90
C GLY A 67 3.05 15.04 -12.60
N MET A 68 3.74 13.90 -12.63
CA MET A 68 3.97 13.03 -11.47
C MET A 68 5.35 13.22 -10.87
N ARG A 69 5.46 12.95 -9.56
CA ARG A 69 6.74 12.99 -8.83
C ARG A 69 7.24 11.58 -8.56
N ASN A 70 8.55 11.37 -8.80
CA ASN A 70 9.27 10.14 -8.41
C ASN A 70 8.55 8.85 -8.87
N LEU A 71 7.95 8.87 -10.07
CA LEU A 71 7.13 7.74 -10.55
C LEU A 71 7.92 6.42 -10.58
N ALA A 72 9.15 6.45 -11.05
CA ALA A 72 9.99 5.25 -11.16
C ALA A 72 10.27 4.63 -9.78
N GLU A 73 10.60 5.46 -8.78
CA GLU A 73 10.86 5.04 -7.41
C GLU A 73 9.57 4.54 -6.75
N CYS A 74 8.45 5.21 -6.98
CA CYS A 74 7.14 4.74 -6.48
C CYS A 74 6.78 3.37 -7.05
N ILE A 75 6.99 3.13 -8.34
CA ILE A 75 6.77 1.82 -8.98
C ILE A 75 7.68 0.78 -8.33
N ALA A 76 8.98 1.06 -8.20
CA ALA A 76 9.92 0.13 -7.62
C ALA A 76 9.57 -0.24 -6.16
N TRP A 77 9.22 0.73 -5.31
CA TRP A 77 8.79 0.48 -3.94
C TRP A 77 7.49 -0.31 -3.86
N ASN A 78 6.52 -0.01 -4.73
CA ASN A 78 5.27 -0.78 -4.80
C ASN A 78 5.51 -2.22 -5.25
N GLN A 79 6.44 -2.45 -6.19
CA GLN A 79 6.80 -3.80 -6.61
C GLN A 79 7.44 -4.61 -5.47
N VAL A 80 8.37 -4.01 -4.73
CA VAL A 80 9.01 -4.65 -3.57
C VAL A 80 7.98 -4.97 -2.48
N ALA A 81 7.07 -4.03 -2.20
CA ALA A 81 5.97 -4.25 -1.24
C ALA A 81 5.01 -5.35 -1.72
N HIS A 82 4.62 -5.34 -3.01
CA HIS A 82 3.79 -6.37 -3.62
C HIS A 82 4.40 -7.76 -3.44
N ASP A 83 5.69 -7.92 -3.76
CA ASP A 83 6.35 -9.23 -3.73
C ASP A 83 6.47 -9.77 -2.31
N ALA A 84 6.79 -8.93 -1.33
CA ALA A 84 6.84 -9.31 0.07
C ALA A 84 5.46 -9.72 0.62
N VAL A 85 4.41 -8.94 0.32
CA VAL A 85 3.03 -9.27 0.69
C VAL A 85 2.59 -10.57 0.02
N TRP A 86 2.87 -10.73 -1.27
CA TRP A 86 2.57 -11.96 -2.00
C TRP A 86 3.25 -13.18 -1.37
N GLN A 87 4.53 -13.09 -1.03
CA GLN A 87 5.26 -14.18 -0.38
C GLN A 87 4.64 -14.56 0.98
N ALA A 88 4.28 -13.57 1.82
CA ALA A 88 3.62 -13.83 3.09
C ALA A 88 2.30 -14.61 2.90
N LEU A 89 1.49 -14.19 1.94
CA LEU A 89 0.22 -14.84 1.60
C LEU A 89 0.41 -16.27 1.06
N GLN A 90 1.46 -16.52 0.25
CA GLN A 90 1.79 -17.88 -0.23
C GLN A 90 2.21 -18.81 0.91
N GLN A 91 2.78 -18.27 1.98
CA GLN A 91 3.13 -19.01 3.20
C GLN A 91 1.94 -19.19 4.17
N GLY A 92 0.74 -18.76 3.78
CA GLY A 92 -0.44 -18.83 4.64
C GLY A 92 -0.42 -17.85 5.82
N ARG A 93 0.40 -16.79 5.75
CA ARG A 93 0.53 -15.79 6.79
C ARG A 93 -0.28 -14.54 6.43
N LEU A 94 -0.78 -13.84 7.44
CA LEU A 94 -1.42 -12.55 7.29
C LEU A 94 -0.34 -11.45 7.21
N PRO A 95 -0.18 -10.74 6.08
CA PRO A 95 0.76 -9.64 6.00
C PRO A 95 0.23 -8.41 6.75
N ILE A 96 1.08 -7.80 7.56
CA ILE A 96 0.90 -6.45 8.11
C ILE A 96 2.03 -5.59 7.57
N MET A 97 1.73 -4.75 6.61
CA MET A 97 2.69 -3.82 6.05
C MET A 97 2.78 -2.59 6.95
N LEU A 98 4.00 -2.28 7.40
CA LEU A 98 4.32 -1.08 8.15
C LEU A 98 4.87 -0.06 7.14
N GLY A 99 4.09 0.91 6.81
CA GLY A 99 4.44 1.88 5.80
C GLY A 99 5.09 3.12 6.39
N GLY A 100 5.55 3.76 5.54
CA GLY A 100 5.83 4.83 4.68
C GLY A 100 4.59 5.63 4.28
N ASP A 101 4.70 6.28 3.15
CA ASP A 101 3.56 7.02 2.62
C ASP A 101 2.50 6.09 1.98
N HIS A 102 1.34 6.66 1.68
CA HIS A 102 0.17 5.88 1.26
C HIS A 102 0.27 5.30 -0.17
N THR A 103 1.25 5.71 -0.99
CA THR A 103 1.46 5.13 -2.33
C THR A 103 1.62 3.61 -2.28
N LEU A 104 2.18 3.09 -1.18
CA LEU A 104 2.46 1.67 -0.96
C LEU A 104 1.21 0.78 -0.91
N ALA A 105 0.04 1.37 -0.72
CA ALA A 105 -1.23 0.65 -0.74
C ALA A 105 -1.50 0.03 -2.13
N THR A 106 -1.02 0.65 -3.21
CA THR A 106 -1.15 0.11 -4.56
C THR A 106 -0.50 -1.27 -4.67
N GLY A 107 0.76 -1.41 -4.24
CA GLY A 107 1.48 -2.68 -4.30
C GLY A 107 0.91 -3.74 -3.37
N SER A 108 0.70 -3.38 -2.10
CA SER A 108 0.22 -4.33 -1.10
C SER A 108 -1.18 -4.86 -1.41
N ILE A 109 -2.13 -3.99 -1.77
CA ILE A 109 -3.50 -4.40 -2.11
C ILE A 109 -3.52 -5.15 -3.44
N SER A 110 -2.67 -4.79 -4.41
CA SER A 110 -2.53 -5.55 -5.67
C SER A 110 -2.12 -7.00 -5.41
N ALA A 111 -1.19 -7.24 -4.48
CA ALA A 111 -0.80 -8.60 -4.09
C ALA A 111 -1.96 -9.38 -3.44
N VAL A 112 -2.72 -8.73 -2.54
CA VAL A 112 -3.90 -9.35 -1.91
C VAL A 112 -5.00 -9.62 -2.94
N ALA A 113 -5.26 -8.68 -3.85
CA ALA A 113 -6.25 -8.84 -4.93
C ALA A 113 -5.90 -10.02 -5.85
N ARG A 114 -4.63 -10.13 -6.24
CA ARG A 114 -4.11 -11.27 -7.00
C ARG A 114 -4.31 -12.59 -6.26
N HIS A 115 -3.99 -12.63 -4.97
CA HIS A 115 -4.16 -13.82 -4.12
C HIS A 115 -5.63 -14.24 -3.99
N CYS A 116 -6.53 -13.29 -3.69
CA CYS A 116 -7.95 -13.56 -3.60
C CYS A 116 -8.52 -14.06 -4.92
N ARG A 117 -8.13 -13.45 -6.04
CA ARG A 117 -8.56 -13.86 -7.38
C ARG A 117 -8.10 -15.29 -7.70
N ALA A 118 -6.86 -15.65 -7.38
CA ALA A 118 -6.33 -17.00 -7.58
C ALA A 118 -7.09 -18.06 -6.77
N LYS A 119 -7.71 -17.66 -5.66
CA LYS A 119 -8.53 -18.53 -4.80
C LYS A 119 -10.04 -18.44 -5.08
N GLY A 120 -10.47 -17.70 -6.09
CA GLY A 120 -11.89 -17.47 -6.39
C GLY A 120 -12.61 -16.67 -5.28
N GLN A 121 -11.88 -15.92 -4.47
CA GLN A 121 -12.40 -15.11 -3.36
C GLN A 121 -12.64 -13.67 -3.80
N ARG A 122 -13.63 -13.02 -3.20
CA ARG A 122 -13.87 -11.58 -3.37
C ARG A 122 -13.12 -10.81 -2.29
N LEU A 123 -12.39 -9.76 -2.70
CA LEU A 123 -11.76 -8.82 -1.78
C LEU A 123 -12.66 -7.60 -1.55
N ARG A 124 -12.74 -7.14 -0.32
CA ARG A 124 -13.28 -5.85 0.09
C ARG A 124 -12.18 -5.08 0.81
N VAL A 125 -12.10 -3.80 0.57
CA VAL A 125 -11.10 -2.92 1.18
C VAL A 125 -11.80 -1.92 2.09
N LEU A 126 -11.41 -1.89 3.35
CA LEU A 126 -11.76 -0.80 4.26
C LEU A 126 -10.63 0.23 4.21
N TRP A 127 -10.95 1.41 3.66
CA TRP A 127 -10.01 2.51 3.51
C TRP A 127 -10.27 3.54 4.61
N LEU A 128 -9.45 3.51 5.66
CA LEU A 128 -9.61 4.36 6.83
C LEU A 128 -8.67 5.56 6.68
N ASP A 129 -9.19 6.64 6.10
CA ASP A 129 -8.41 7.82 5.77
C ASP A 129 -9.25 9.10 5.81
N ALA A 130 -8.57 10.24 5.97
CA ALA A 130 -9.13 11.58 5.80
C ALA A 130 -9.37 11.92 4.31
N HIS A 131 -8.60 11.30 3.41
CA HIS A 131 -8.57 11.52 1.98
C HIS A 131 -9.16 10.34 1.22
N SER A 132 -9.61 10.56 0.00
CA SER A 132 -10.15 9.49 -0.84
C SER A 132 -9.07 8.74 -1.60
N ASP A 133 -7.92 9.39 -1.83
CA ASP A 133 -6.78 8.91 -2.62
C ASP A 133 -7.21 8.42 -4.04
N CYS A 134 -8.17 9.14 -4.61
CA CYS A 134 -8.77 8.88 -5.92
C CYS A 134 -8.27 9.81 -7.02
N ASN A 135 -7.25 10.64 -6.76
CA ASN A 135 -6.65 11.46 -7.80
C ASN A 135 -5.98 10.60 -8.87
N THR A 136 -5.94 11.13 -10.08
CA THR A 136 -5.24 10.56 -11.23
C THR A 136 -4.09 11.47 -11.66
N PRO A 137 -3.18 11.03 -12.53
CA PRO A 137 -2.15 11.91 -13.09
C PRO A 137 -2.71 13.18 -13.74
N ASP A 138 -3.89 13.08 -14.37
CA ASP A 138 -4.50 14.19 -15.12
C ASP A 138 -5.09 15.28 -14.22
N ASN A 139 -5.46 14.94 -12.98
CA ASN A 139 -6.18 15.85 -12.10
C ASN A 139 -5.46 16.14 -10.78
N SER A 140 -4.36 15.48 -10.47
CA SER A 140 -3.64 15.67 -9.22
C SER A 140 -3.03 17.07 -9.10
N PRO A 141 -3.41 17.87 -8.08
CA PRO A 141 -2.84 19.20 -7.90
C PRO A 141 -1.36 19.16 -7.53
N SER A 142 -0.90 18.11 -6.85
CA SER A 142 0.46 17.97 -6.33
C SER A 142 1.37 17.11 -7.21
N GLY A 143 0.83 16.19 -7.98
CA GLY A 143 1.56 15.14 -8.68
C GLY A 143 2.13 14.07 -7.74
N ASN A 144 1.73 14.06 -6.48
CA ASN A 144 2.16 13.07 -5.50
C ASN A 144 1.38 11.79 -5.64
N LEU A 145 2.07 10.68 -5.81
CA LEU A 145 1.40 9.39 -6.02
C LEU A 145 0.71 8.84 -4.78
N HIS A 146 1.02 9.33 -3.58
CA HIS A 146 0.33 8.90 -2.36
C HIS A 146 -1.16 9.25 -2.34
N GLY A 147 -1.62 10.21 -3.16
CA GLY A 147 -3.03 10.54 -3.33
C GLY A 147 -3.73 9.80 -4.48
N MET A 148 -3.10 8.76 -5.06
CA MET A 148 -3.61 8.05 -6.24
C MET A 148 -3.86 6.54 -6.07
N PRO A 149 -3.64 5.91 -4.90
CA PRO A 149 -3.68 4.45 -4.79
C PRO A 149 -5.05 3.85 -5.13
N VAL A 150 -6.13 4.46 -4.68
CA VAL A 150 -7.49 3.96 -4.95
C VAL A 150 -7.81 4.04 -6.44
N ALA A 151 -7.49 5.17 -7.09
CA ALA A 151 -7.65 5.32 -8.54
C ALA A 151 -6.82 4.26 -9.29
N SER A 152 -5.55 4.07 -8.91
CA SER A 152 -4.66 3.07 -9.53
C SER A 152 -5.21 1.65 -9.40
N LEU A 153 -5.70 1.27 -8.23
CA LEU A 153 -6.32 -0.04 -7.99
C LEU A 153 -7.62 -0.21 -8.81
N CYS A 154 -8.32 0.88 -9.10
CA CYS A 154 -9.49 0.92 -9.97
C CYS A 154 -9.15 0.98 -11.48
N GLY A 155 -7.87 0.95 -11.85
CA GLY A 155 -7.41 0.94 -13.24
C GLY A 155 -7.20 2.33 -13.85
N LEU A 156 -7.11 3.38 -13.03
CA LEU A 156 -6.91 4.77 -13.45
C LEU A 156 -5.56 5.27 -12.93
N GLY A 157 -4.53 5.31 -13.77
CA GLY A 157 -3.20 5.76 -13.37
C GLY A 157 -2.08 5.25 -14.26
N PRO A 158 -0.83 5.35 -13.79
CA PRO A 158 0.33 4.87 -14.53
C PRO A 158 0.24 3.37 -14.82
N GLN A 159 0.54 2.98 -16.06
CA GLN A 159 0.39 1.61 -16.55
C GLN A 159 1.02 0.55 -15.63
N ALA A 160 2.25 0.78 -15.17
CA ALA A 160 2.96 -0.15 -14.31
C ALA A 160 2.30 -0.35 -12.93
N LEU A 161 1.57 0.65 -12.42
CA LEU A 161 0.84 0.55 -11.15
C LEU A 161 -0.51 -0.14 -11.34
N ILE A 162 -1.27 0.19 -12.39
CA ILE A 162 -2.60 -0.41 -12.62
C ILE A 162 -2.53 -1.89 -13.00
N GLU A 163 -1.44 -2.34 -13.61
CA GLU A 163 -1.22 -3.74 -14.01
C GLU A 163 -0.58 -4.61 -12.92
N MET A 164 -0.14 -4.03 -11.80
CA MET A 164 0.65 -4.72 -10.77
C MET A 164 -0.05 -5.97 -10.19
N SER A 165 -1.37 -5.97 -10.13
CA SER A 165 -2.14 -7.14 -9.67
C SER A 165 -2.23 -8.27 -10.70
N GLY A 166 -1.79 -8.05 -11.95
CA GLY A 166 -1.99 -8.95 -13.09
C GLY A 166 -3.42 -8.92 -13.66
N ALA A 167 -4.22 -7.90 -13.31
CA ALA A 167 -5.53 -7.60 -13.91
C ALA A 167 -5.81 -6.11 -13.79
N VAL A 168 -6.55 -5.57 -14.77
CA VAL A 168 -6.98 -4.16 -14.79
C VAL A 168 -8.48 -4.11 -14.98
N PRO A 169 -9.20 -3.51 -14.03
CA PRO A 169 -8.76 -3.02 -12.72
C PRO A 169 -8.35 -4.17 -11.79
N ALA A 170 -7.51 -3.85 -10.79
CA ALA A 170 -7.21 -4.78 -9.70
C ALA A 170 -8.49 -5.10 -8.91
N LEU A 171 -9.30 -4.07 -8.66
CA LEU A 171 -10.58 -4.10 -7.95
C LEU A 171 -11.56 -3.11 -8.57
N PRO A 172 -12.87 -3.43 -8.61
CA PRO A 172 -13.88 -2.44 -8.97
C PRO A 172 -14.05 -1.41 -7.84
N ALA A 173 -14.45 -0.19 -8.15
CA ALA A 173 -14.69 0.86 -7.15
C ALA A 173 -15.66 0.42 -6.05
N SER A 174 -16.66 -0.40 -6.37
CA SER A 174 -17.61 -0.97 -5.41
C SER A 174 -16.98 -1.92 -4.39
N ALA A 175 -15.70 -2.28 -4.53
CA ALA A 175 -14.97 -3.07 -3.55
C ALA A 175 -14.45 -2.25 -2.37
N PHE A 176 -14.42 -0.92 -2.49
CA PHE A 176 -13.91 -0.02 -1.46
C PHE A 176 -15.04 0.49 -0.56
N CYS A 177 -14.75 0.54 0.73
CA CYS A 177 -15.54 1.25 1.74
C CYS A 177 -14.62 2.27 2.41
N GLN A 178 -14.80 3.55 2.07
CA GLN A 178 -14.00 4.63 2.61
C GLN A 178 -14.62 5.18 3.90
N ILE A 179 -13.82 5.31 4.95
CA ILE A 179 -14.27 5.71 6.28
C ILE A 179 -13.36 6.84 6.77
N GLY A 180 -13.96 7.93 7.23
CA GLY A 180 -13.26 9.07 7.82
C GLY A 180 -12.95 10.21 6.85
N LEU A 181 -13.48 10.16 5.64
CA LEU A 181 -13.29 11.20 4.62
C LEU A 181 -13.72 12.57 5.16
N ARG A 182 -12.82 13.55 5.10
CA ARG A 182 -13.06 14.94 5.52
C ARG A 182 -12.21 15.96 4.77
N SER A 183 -11.30 15.50 3.92
CA SER A 183 -10.45 16.34 3.07
C SER A 183 -10.42 15.71 1.69
N VAL A 184 -11.42 16.04 0.89
CA VAL A 184 -11.62 15.55 -0.48
C VAL A 184 -11.55 16.76 -1.39
N ASP A 185 -10.69 16.73 -2.40
CA ASP A 185 -10.57 17.84 -3.33
C ASP A 185 -11.70 17.86 -4.38
N MET A 186 -11.70 18.91 -5.23
CA MET A 186 -12.79 19.06 -6.19
C MET A 186 -12.79 17.99 -7.31
N TYR A 187 -11.67 17.30 -7.52
CA TYR A 187 -11.50 16.29 -8.56
C TYR A 187 -11.75 14.88 -8.05
N GLU A 188 -11.85 14.71 -6.74
CA GLU A 188 -12.13 13.44 -6.08
C GLU A 188 -13.63 13.27 -5.74
N LYS A 189 -14.44 14.29 -6.02
CA LYS A 189 -15.91 14.29 -5.84
C LYS A 189 -16.62 13.73 -7.08
#